data_b394f5923d26725bca1be3824d3d3cc5
#
_entry.id   b394f5923d26725bca1be3824d3d3cc5
#
_cell.length_a   1.000
_cell.length_b   1.000
_cell.length_c   1.000
_cell.angle_alpha   90.00
_cell.angle_beta   90.00
_cell.angle_gamma   90.00
#
_symmetry.space_group_name_H-M   'P 1'
#
loop_
_entity.id
_entity.type
_entity.pdbx_description
1 polymer ?
#
loop_
_entity_poly.entity_id
_entity_poly.type
_entity_poly.pdbx_seq_one_letter_code
_entity_poly.pdbx_strand_id
1 'polypeptide(L)'
;MREAGKAAANRHLRTPAPAAIISAVTEFRVLGPVEALVDGRPIDLPAAKPRSLLALLLLKRNRVVSVDELISELWNGEPPETATKALQVYISQLRKALGADRVITKAPGYSVRVEEGELDLDRFEQLVRDGRERLASGDAKKAAQLLGAALELWRGPPVVEWLEEARLAAVEERIDADLALGRHDRVVSELEELVAHHPFRERPRGQLMLALYRSGRQADALELYRRTRETLIEELGIEPSTELQELEQAILRQDPTLERRRPPVPSAREPTTRRRRSLVPIAAIVVLATGATAAALLLSDRGGSSPSRDTELRAFVVKMENFLDQSRQGRRDVADTVSAAFDCRLAPHAAAVRLNRVQRNRQSLLQQVAALSVPASEDALLASDLLQKAGQASIAADWHYRDWLLGHRRCIPPDGSRELRAARRADITATQAKQSFTSVFNPLARHFHQKTWRASEF
;
A
#
# COMPACT_ATOMS: atom_id res chain seq x y z
N MET A 1 42.32 -8.74 -86.69
CA MET A 1 43.27 -9.35 -85.80
C MET A 1 43.48 -8.50 -84.58
N ARG A 2 42.89 -8.77 -83.52
CA ARG A 2 42.98 -8.35 -82.13
C ARG A 2 41.63 -7.95 -81.56
N GLU A 3 40.99 -8.88 -81.04
CA GLU A 3 39.85 -8.74 -80.09
C GLU A 3 40.39 -8.30 -78.76
N ALA A 4 39.87 -7.22 -78.20
CA ALA A 4 40.12 -6.80 -76.84
C ALA A 4 38.84 -6.96 -76.02
N GLY A 5 38.88 -7.89 -75.11
CA GLY A 5 37.76 -8.25 -74.21
C GLY A 5 37.40 -7.12 -73.26
N LYS A 6 36.12 -6.80 -73.17
CA LYS A 6 35.53 -5.92 -72.15
C LYS A 6 35.28 -6.72 -70.89
N ALA A 7 36.07 -6.45 -69.86
CA ALA A 7 35.77 -6.85 -68.50
C ALA A 7 34.73 -5.90 -67.89
N ALA A 8 33.51 -6.38 -67.69
CA ALA A 8 32.46 -5.66 -66.96
C ALA A 8 32.71 -5.78 -65.48
N ALA A 9 33.06 -4.67 -64.81
CA ALA A 9 33.17 -4.57 -63.38
C ALA A 9 31.76 -4.51 -62.72
N ASN A 10 31.39 -5.62 -62.09
CA ASN A 10 30.17 -5.76 -61.32
C ASN A 10 30.38 -5.05 -59.96
N ARG A 11 29.97 -3.78 -59.82
CA ARG A 11 29.92 -3.07 -58.55
C ARG A 11 28.69 -3.55 -57.79
N HIS A 12 28.87 -4.49 -56.89
CA HIS A 12 27.88 -4.79 -55.84
C HIS A 12 27.71 -3.54 -54.99
N LEU A 13 26.59 -2.87 -55.17
CA LEU A 13 26.06 -1.89 -54.22
C LEU A 13 25.81 -2.62 -52.88
N ARG A 14 26.74 -2.46 -51.97
CA ARG A 14 26.51 -2.79 -50.55
C ARG A 14 25.46 -1.82 -50.05
N THR A 15 24.24 -2.26 -49.90
CA THR A 15 23.23 -1.59 -49.08
C THR A 15 23.82 -1.46 -47.67
N PRO A 16 23.89 -0.25 -47.08
CA PRO A 16 24.30 -0.13 -45.71
C PRO A 16 23.25 -0.86 -44.85
N ALA A 17 23.71 -1.77 -43.99
CA ALA A 17 22.90 -2.37 -42.97
C ALA A 17 22.20 -1.24 -42.18
N PRO A 18 20.91 -1.40 -41.83
CA PRO A 18 20.26 -0.41 -40.98
C PRO A 18 21.10 -0.22 -39.72
N ALA A 19 21.52 1.02 -39.48
CA ALA A 19 22.19 1.40 -38.26
C ALA A 19 21.30 0.91 -37.13
N ALA A 20 21.83 0.00 -36.32
CA ALA A 20 21.19 -0.35 -35.06
C ALA A 20 20.94 0.96 -34.31
N ILE A 21 19.68 1.33 -34.18
CA ILE A 21 19.27 2.42 -33.32
C ILE A 21 19.65 1.91 -31.93
N ILE A 22 20.80 2.39 -31.44
CA ILE A 22 21.19 2.21 -30.04
C ILE A 22 20.08 2.95 -29.29
N SER A 23 19.15 2.19 -28.76
CA SER A 23 18.07 2.72 -27.93
C SER A 23 18.75 3.34 -26.73
N ALA A 24 18.75 4.67 -26.65
CA ALA A 24 19.31 5.39 -25.52
C ALA A 24 18.64 4.83 -24.25
N VAL A 25 19.45 4.38 -23.30
CA VAL A 25 18.95 3.83 -22.04
C VAL A 25 18.22 4.96 -21.32
N THR A 26 16.91 4.81 -21.19
CA THR A 26 16.08 5.77 -20.45
C THR A 26 15.83 5.20 -19.06
N GLU A 27 16.11 5.99 -18.05
CA GLU A 27 15.78 5.65 -16.66
C GLU A 27 14.71 6.63 -16.17
N PHE A 28 13.62 6.08 -15.64
CA PHE A 28 12.54 6.85 -15.02
C PHE A 28 12.57 6.69 -13.51
N ARG A 29 12.40 7.78 -12.80
CA ARG A 29 12.44 7.81 -11.34
C ARG A 29 11.21 8.51 -10.79
N VAL A 30 10.46 7.78 -9.95
CA VAL A 30 9.24 8.27 -9.29
C VAL A 30 9.28 8.10 -7.76
N LEU A 31 10.31 7.42 -7.24
CA LEU A 31 10.51 7.25 -5.81
C LEU A 31 11.20 8.49 -5.20
N GLY A 32 10.50 9.60 -5.20
CA GLY A 32 10.94 10.94 -4.84
C GLY A 32 10.61 11.96 -5.94
N PRO A 33 11.41 13.01 -6.11
CA PRO A 33 11.24 13.93 -7.23
C PRO A 33 11.24 13.19 -8.58
N VAL A 34 10.24 13.49 -9.42
CA VAL A 34 10.09 12.83 -10.73
C VAL A 34 11.20 13.27 -11.66
N GLU A 35 11.96 12.31 -12.15
CA GLU A 35 13.08 12.50 -13.05
C GLU A 35 13.00 11.50 -14.21
N ALA A 36 13.55 11.90 -15.33
CA ALA A 36 13.85 11.01 -16.45
C ALA A 36 15.30 11.26 -16.90
N LEU A 37 16.03 10.19 -17.17
CA LEU A 37 17.41 10.26 -17.58
C LEU A 37 17.59 9.54 -18.93
N VAL A 38 18.34 10.13 -19.83
CA VAL A 38 18.78 9.49 -21.07
C VAL A 38 20.31 9.43 -21.02
N ASP A 39 20.88 8.26 -21.21
CA ASP A 39 22.32 8.02 -21.08
C ASP A 39 22.91 8.57 -19.77
N GLY A 40 22.16 8.42 -18.66
CA GLY A 40 22.53 8.88 -17.31
C GLY A 40 22.47 10.41 -17.12
N ARG A 41 21.99 11.17 -18.11
CA ARG A 41 21.83 12.63 -18.03
C ARG A 41 20.36 12.97 -17.76
N PRO A 42 20.07 13.80 -16.76
CA PRO A 42 18.71 14.20 -16.47
C PRO A 42 18.12 15.02 -17.64
N ILE A 43 16.88 14.69 -17.97
CA ILE A 43 16.10 15.45 -18.95
C ILE A 43 15.48 16.65 -18.24
N ASP A 44 15.65 17.82 -18.81
CA ASP A 44 15.03 19.04 -18.29
C ASP A 44 13.52 19.04 -18.58
N LEU A 45 12.72 18.92 -17.53
CA LEU A 45 11.27 19.10 -17.51
C LEU A 45 10.94 20.32 -16.63
N PRO A 46 11.11 21.53 -17.13
CA PRO A 46 11.16 22.75 -16.31
C PRO A 46 9.84 23.07 -15.62
N ALA A 47 8.71 22.66 -16.17
CA ALA A 47 7.40 22.99 -15.64
C ALA A 47 6.83 21.89 -14.72
N ALA A 48 6.12 22.30 -13.68
CA ALA A 48 5.51 21.36 -12.71
C ALA A 48 4.45 20.44 -13.37
N LYS A 49 3.58 20.97 -14.23
CA LYS A 49 2.50 20.21 -14.86
C LYS A 49 2.98 19.08 -15.80
N PRO A 50 3.95 19.29 -16.71
CA PRO A 50 4.55 18.19 -17.47
C PRO A 50 5.20 17.12 -16.60
N ARG A 51 5.84 17.47 -15.47
CA ARG A 51 6.37 16.49 -14.51
C ARG A 51 5.27 15.69 -13.83
N SER A 52 4.19 16.34 -13.41
CA SER A 52 3.02 15.64 -12.85
C SER A 52 2.37 14.71 -13.88
N LEU A 53 2.27 15.15 -15.14
CA LEU A 53 1.76 14.32 -16.24
C LEU A 53 2.65 13.10 -16.47
N LEU A 54 3.96 13.27 -16.49
CA LEU A 54 4.89 12.15 -16.60
C LEU A 54 4.75 11.18 -15.43
N ALA A 55 4.65 11.69 -14.21
CA ALA A 55 4.40 10.85 -13.01
C ALA A 55 3.13 9.99 -13.15
N LEU A 56 2.01 10.61 -13.55
CA LEU A 56 0.74 9.89 -13.75
C LEU A 56 0.85 8.79 -14.80
N LEU A 57 1.51 9.08 -15.93
CA LEU A 57 1.73 8.10 -16.99
C LEU A 57 2.68 6.97 -16.55
N LEU A 58 3.74 7.27 -15.78
CA LEU A 58 4.69 6.29 -15.25
C LEU A 58 4.06 5.37 -14.20
N LEU A 59 3.21 5.90 -13.33
CA LEU A 59 2.47 5.10 -12.35
C LEU A 59 1.49 4.11 -13.02
N LYS A 60 1.00 4.46 -14.23
CA LYS A 60 0.15 3.62 -15.08
C LYS A 60 0.88 3.11 -16.34
N ARG A 61 2.20 2.93 -16.24
CA ARG A 61 3.09 2.53 -17.34
C ARG A 61 2.51 1.45 -18.23
N ASN A 62 2.73 1.60 -19.53
CA ASN A 62 2.26 0.67 -20.57
C ASN A 62 0.73 0.51 -20.67
N ARG A 63 -0.04 1.30 -19.93
CA ARG A 63 -1.51 1.35 -20.01
C ARG A 63 -1.96 2.66 -20.58
N VAL A 64 -3.09 2.64 -21.30
CA VAL A 64 -3.71 3.86 -21.82
C VAL A 64 -4.46 4.54 -20.68
N VAL A 65 -4.13 5.80 -20.43
CA VAL A 65 -4.85 6.68 -19.50
C VAL A 65 -5.69 7.63 -20.34
N SER A 66 -6.98 7.72 -20.05
CA SER A 66 -7.89 8.54 -20.82
C SER A 66 -7.58 10.05 -20.66
N VAL A 67 -7.95 10.84 -21.66
CA VAL A 67 -7.81 12.30 -21.63
C VAL A 67 -8.52 12.88 -20.40
N ASP A 68 -9.74 12.41 -20.13
CA ASP A 68 -10.56 12.91 -19.01
C ASP A 68 -9.93 12.58 -17.67
N GLU A 69 -9.36 11.38 -17.51
CA GLU A 69 -8.66 10.96 -16.31
C GLU A 69 -7.39 11.79 -16.09
N LEU A 70 -6.58 12.00 -17.14
CA LEU A 70 -5.38 12.83 -17.06
C LEU A 70 -5.72 14.28 -16.71
N ILE A 71 -6.78 14.82 -17.28
CA ILE A 71 -7.25 16.18 -16.97
C ILE A 71 -7.75 16.24 -15.52
N SER A 72 -8.56 15.29 -15.07
CA SER A 72 -9.06 15.24 -13.70
C SER A 72 -7.92 15.22 -12.69
N GLU A 73 -6.95 14.32 -12.88
CA GLU A 73 -5.79 14.17 -11.98
C GLU A 73 -4.86 15.40 -12.01
N LEU A 74 -4.54 15.93 -13.19
CA LEU A 74 -3.65 17.08 -13.31
C LEU A 74 -4.22 18.36 -12.67
N TRP A 75 -5.51 18.53 -12.66
CA TRP A 75 -6.18 19.71 -12.11
C TRP A 75 -7.03 19.43 -10.87
N ASN A 76 -6.86 18.24 -10.26
CA ASN A 76 -7.59 17.83 -9.05
C ASN A 76 -9.12 18.00 -9.21
N GLY A 77 -9.64 17.59 -10.35
CA GLY A 77 -11.08 17.66 -10.66
C GLY A 77 -11.59 19.07 -11.06
N GLU A 78 -10.73 20.08 -11.13
CA GLU A 78 -11.13 21.46 -11.51
C GLU A 78 -10.35 21.94 -12.74
N PRO A 79 -10.59 21.36 -13.91
CA PRO A 79 -9.86 21.75 -15.12
C PRO A 79 -10.34 23.12 -15.64
N PRO A 80 -9.41 23.97 -16.15
CA PRO A 80 -9.78 25.15 -16.90
C PRO A 80 -10.40 24.76 -18.23
N GLU A 81 -11.16 25.65 -18.87
CA GLU A 81 -11.74 25.42 -20.21
C GLU A 81 -10.68 25.03 -21.27
N THR A 82 -9.45 25.47 -21.07
CA THR A 82 -8.31 25.18 -21.97
C THR A 82 -7.56 23.89 -21.60
N ALA A 83 -8.03 23.08 -20.64
CA ALA A 83 -7.31 21.92 -20.11
C ALA A 83 -6.88 20.92 -21.20
N THR A 84 -7.77 20.62 -22.15
CA THR A 84 -7.47 19.70 -23.27
C THR A 84 -6.33 20.22 -24.15
N LYS A 85 -6.32 21.51 -24.46
CA LYS A 85 -5.23 22.14 -25.25
C LYS A 85 -3.93 22.15 -24.45
N ALA A 86 -4.00 22.47 -23.17
CA ALA A 86 -2.84 22.44 -22.28
C ALA A 86 -2.24 21.03 -22.16
N LEU A 87 -3.08 19.99 -22.01
CA LEU A 87 -2.63 18.60 -22.00
C LEU A 87 -1.88 18.23 -23.30
N GLN A 88 -2.40 18.62 -24.47
CA GLN A 88 -1.74 18.39 -25.76
C GLN A 88 -0.36 19.06 -25.82
N VAL A 89 -0.24 20.29 -25.31
CA VAL A 89 1.05 20.98 -25.21
C VAL A 89 2.02 20.21 -24.29
N TYR A 90 1.56 19.73 -23.13
CA TYR A 90 2.40 18.96 -22.21
C TYR A 90 2.84 17.63 -22.83
N ILE A 91 1.95 16.92 -23.54
CA ILE A 91 2.30 15.71 -24.30
C ILE A 91 3.36 16.02 -25.36
N SER A 92 3.22 17.14 -26.09
CA SER A 92 4.22 17.57 -27.06
C SER A 92 5.58 17.84 -26.41
N GLN A 93 5.59 18.49 -25.24
CA GLN A 93 6.83 18.74 -24.49
C GLN A 93 7.47 17.42 -24.02
N LEU A 94 6.67 16.47 -23.49
CA LEU A 94 7.16 15.15 -23.11
C LEU A 94 7.75 14.39 -24.32
N ARG A 95 7.09 14.43 -25.49
CA ARG A 95 7.61 13.81 -26.71
C ARG A 95 8.92 14.43 -27.17
N LYS A 96 9.04 15.75 -27.06
CA LYS A 96 10.30 16.44 -27.40
C LYS A 96 11.44 16.05 -26.48
N ALA A 97 11.13 15.83 -25.19
CA ALA A 97 12.12 15.50 -24.16
C ALA A 97 12.50 14.01 -24.16
N LEU A 98 11.53 13.10 -24.29
CA LEU A 98 11.70 11.65 -24.13
C LEU A 98 11.84 10.89 -25.46
N GLY A 99 11.46 11.51 -26.58
CA GLY A 99 11.28 10.85 -27.88
C GLY A 99 9.81 10.62 -28.22
N ALA A 100 9.46 10.72 -29.49
CA ALA A 100 8.08 10.62 -29.96
C ALA A 100 7.49 9.20 -29.82
N ASP A 101 8.33 8.19 -29.79
CA ASP A 101 8.01 6.77 -29.65
C ASP A 101 7.74 6.36 -28.19
N ARG A 102 8.17 7.16 -27.22
CA ARG A 102 7.97 6.89 -25.78
C ARG A 102 6.58 7.28 -25.31
N VAL A 103 6.00 8.37 -25.83
CA VAL A 103 4.66 8.84 -25.44
C VAL A 103 3.69 8.60 -26.58
N ILE A 104 2.89 7.55 -26.44
CA ILE A 104 2.03 6.99 -27.47
C ILE A 104 0.61 7.57 -27.34
N THR A 105 0.03 8.03 -28.45
CA THR A 105 -1.40 8.33 -28.53
C THR A 105 -2.15 7.05 -28.88
N LYS A 106 -3.09 6.66 -28.05
CA LYS A 106 -3.99 5.52 -28.28
C LYS A 106 -5.36 5.86 -27.68
N ALA A 107 -6.40 5.90 -28.52
CA ALA A 107 -7.75 6.21 -28.02
C ALA A 107 -8.10 5.30 -26.80
N PRO A 108 -8.69 5.86 -25.72
CA PRO A 108 -9.19 7.23 -25.57
C PRO A 108 -8.16 8.23 -24.96
N GLY A 109 -6.86 7.99 -25.00
CA GLY A 109 -5.89 8.86 -24.32
C GLY A 109 -4.44 8.65 -24.73
N TYR A 110 -3.57 8.54 -23.71
CA TYR A 110 -2.11 8.46 -23.87
C TYR A 110 -1.54 7.35 -22.98
N SER A 111 -0.41 6.80 -23.39
CA SER A 111 0.40 5.90 -22.57
C SER A 111 1.88 6.25 -22.72
N VAL A 112 2.67 5.93 -21.71
CA VAL A 112 4.12 5.95 -21.79
C VAL A 112 4.64 4.52 -21.92
N ARG A 113 5.56 4.30 -22.85
CA ARG A 113 6.28 3.03 -23.00
C ARG A 113 7.45 3.04 -22.02
N VAL A 114 7.47 2.04 -21.16
CA VAL A 114 8.54 1.77 -20.21
C VAL A 114 8.98 0.32 -20.42
N GLU A 115 10.25 0.11 -20.66
CA GLU A 115 10.83 -1.23 -20.81
C GLU A 115 11.22 -1.77 -19.42
N GLU A 116 11.45 -3.07 -19.36
CA GLU A 116 11.84 -3.74 -18.12
C GLU A 116 13.15 -3.14 -17.57
N GLY A 117 13.14 -2.76 -16.28
CA GLY A 117 14.30 -2.18 -15.60
C GLY A 117 14.48 -0.66 -15.79
N GLU A 118 13.68 0.01 -16.61
CA GLU A 118 13.76 1.46 -16.81
C GLU A 118 13.11 2.28 -15.68
N LEU A 119 12.22 1.70 -14.87
CA LEU A 119 11.51 2.41 -13.80
C LEU A 119 12.00 1.98 -12.41
N ASP A 120 12.37 2.94 -11.59
CA ASP A 120 12.83 2.71 -10.21
C ASP A 120 11.75 2.02 -9.34
N LEU A 121 10.48 2.30 -9.59
CA LEU A 121 9.34 1.66 -8.91
C LEU A 121 9.27 0.15 -9.21
N ASP A 122 9.47 -0.28 -10.46
CA ASP A 122 9.46 -1.70 -10.81
C ASP A 122 10.60 -2.45 -10.09
N ARG A 123 11.77 -1.82 -10.02
CA ARG A 123 12.94 -2.34 -9.32
C ARG A 123 12.69 -2.41 -7.81
N PHE A 124 12.07 -1.39 -7.23
CA PHE A 124 11.67 -1.38 -5.83
C PHE A 124 10.71 -2.53 -5.53
N GLU A 125 9.62 -2.66 -6.30
CA GLU A 125 8.63 -3.71 -6.13
C GLU A 125 9.24 -5.12 -6.25
N GLN A 126 10.18 -5.30 -7.19
CA GLN A 126 10.88 -6.59 -7.36
C GLN A 126 11.76 -6.90 -6.14
N LEU A 127 12.58 -5.94 -5.69
CA LEU A 127 13.45 -6.12 -4.53
C LEU A 127 12.66 -6.40 -3.24
N VAL A 128 11.50 -5.75 -3.07
CA VAL A 128 10.61 -6.02 -1.94
C VAL A 128 10.01 -7.42 -2.02
N ARG A 129 9.52 -7.86 -3.19
CA ARG A 129 9.02 -9.25 -3.37
C ARG A 129 10.09 -10.29 -3.05
N ASP A 130 11.28 -10.13 -3.63
CA ASP A 130 12.40 -11.05 -3.39
C ASP A 130 12.81 -11.05 -1.92
N GLY A 131 12.80 -9.87 -1.28
CA GLY A 131 13.09 -9.72 0.15
C GLY A 131 12.10 -10.47 1.03
N ARG A 132 10.80 -10.37 0.74
CA ARG A 132 9.72 -11.11 1.42
C ARG A 132 9.89 -12.62 1.30
N GLU A 133 10.16 -13.10 0.09
CA GLU A 133 10.39 -14.53 -0.15
C GLU A 133 11.59 -15.05 0.66
N ARG A 134 12.69 -14.29 0.71
CA ARG A 134 13.87 -14.63 1.51
C ARG A 134 13.57 -14.62 3.00
N LEU A 135 12.79 -13.64 3.47
CA LEU A 135 12.40 -13.58 4.89
C LEU A 135 11.52 -14.78 5.25
N ALA A 136 10.53 -15.11 4.42
CA ALA A 136 9.66 -16.27 4.62
C ALA A 136 10.41 -17.61 4.59
N SER A 137 11.46 -17.72 3.76
CA SER A 137 12.32 -18.91 3.71
C SER A 137 13.37 -18.99 4.83
N GLY A 138 13.41 -17.98 5.74
CA GLY A 138 14.35 -17.92 6.86
C GLY A 138 15.74 -17.34 6.52
N ASP A 139 15.98 -16.92 5.28
CA ASP A 139 17.22 -16.21 4.88
C ASP A 139 17.12 -14.72 5.22
N ALA A 140 17.07 -14.42 6.52
CA ALA A 140 16.95 -13.05 7.01
C ALA A 140 18.13 -12.15 6.57
N LYS A 141 19.32 -12.70 6.33
CA LYS A 141 20.48 -11.93 5.87
C LYS A 141 20.25 -11.40 4.45
N LYS A 142 19.80 -12.26 3.55
CA LYS A 142 19.52 -11.87 2.17
C LYS A 142 18.30 -10.96 2.10
N ALA A 143 17.27 -11.23 2.93
CA ALA A 143 16.09 -10.37 3.05
C ALA A 143 16.46 -8.94 3.45
N ALA A 144 17.26 -8.75 4.52
CA ALA A 144 17.71 -7.44 4.96
C ALA A 144 18.51 -6.69 3.89
N GLN A 145 19.33 -7.41 3.09
CA GLN A 145 20.07 -6.81 1.98
C GLN A 145 19.15 -6.33 0.86
N LEU A 146 18.19 -7.17 0.44
CA LEU A 146 17.27 -6.83 -0.66
C LEU A 146 16.33 -5.69 -0.29
N LEU A 147 15.75 -5.74 0.91
CA LEU A 147 14.88 -4.69 1.42
C LEU A 147 15.63 -3.38 1.67
N GLY A 148 16.89 -3.46 2.15
CA GLY A 148 17.76 -2.30 2.23
C GLY A 148 18.02 -1.66 0.87
N ALA A 149 18.39 -2.47 -0.14
CA ALA A 149 18.60 -1.99 -1.50
C ALA A 149 17.33 -1.39 -2.13
N ALA A 150 16.13 -1.94 -1.79
CA ALA A 150 14.87 -1.36 -2.21
C ALA A 150 14.66 0.05 -1.62
N LEU A 151 14.96 0.22 -0.34
CA LEU A 151 14.83 1.52 0.35
C LEU A 151 15.86 2.56 -0.11
N GLU A 152 17.04 2.16 -0.56
CA GLU A 152 18.05 3.05 -1.15
C GLU A 152 17.62 3.68 -2.47
N LEU A 153 16.60 3.15 -3.15
CA LEU A 153 16.04 3.76 -4.36
C LEU A 153 15.24 5.04 -4.08
N TRP A 154 14.86 5.28 -2.83
CA TRP A 154 14.10 6.44 -2.43
C TRP A 154 15.00 7.68 -2.28
N ARG A 155 14.59 8.77 -2.95
CA ARG A 155 15.35 10.03 -3.03
C ARG A 155 14.65 11.21 -2.36
N GLY A 156 13.49 10.98 -1.74
CA GLY A 156 12.71 12.03 -1.09
C GLY A 156 11.24 11.64 -0.91
N PRO A 157 10.37 12.61 -0.57
CA PRO A 157 8.95 12.34 -0.40
C PRO A 157 8.32 11.84 -1.70
N PRO A 158 7.38 10.89 -1.63
CA PRO A 158 6.74 10.31 -2.80
C PRO A 158 5.81 11.29 -3.49
N VAL A 159 5.58 11.06 -4.79
CA VAL A 159 4.64 11.84 -5.60
C VAL A 159 3.18 11.53 -5.30
N VAL A 160 2.90 10.37 -4.69
CA VAL A 160 1.58 9.89 -4.29
C VAL A 160 1.65 9.14 -2.97
N GLU A 161 0.60 9.26 -2.17
CA GLU A 161 0.57 8.75 -0.78
C GLU A 161 0.71 7.22 -0.67
N TRP A 162 0.14 6.45 -1.59
CA TRP A 162 0.27 4.99 -1.54
C TRP A 162 1.72 4.49 -1.70
N LEU A 163 2.58 5.28 -2.32
CA LEU A 163 4.02 4.98 -2.36
C LEU A 163 4.65 5.10 -0.98
N GLU A 164 4.21 6.07 -0.14
CA GLU A 164 4.70 6.17 1.24
C GLU A 164 4.28 4.94 2.06
N GLU A 165 3.06 4.44 1.89
CA GLU A 165 2.63 3.19 2.53
C GLU A 165 3.47 1.98 2.07
N ALA A 166 3.81 1.91 0.78
CA ALA A 166 4.70 0.87 0.26
C ALA A 166 6.12 0.97 0.84
N ARG A 167 6.63 2.19 1.02
CA ARG A 167 7.91 2.46 1.67
C ARG A 167 7.91 2.02 3.12
N LEU A 168 6.90 2.45 3.88
CA LEU A 168 6.76 2.09 5.30
C LEU A 168 6.67 0.58 5.50
N ALA A 169 5.88 -0.11 4.66
CA ALA A 169 5.82 -1.57 4.69
C ALA A 169 7.18 -2.23 4.43
N ALA A 170 7.97 -1.72 3.48
CA ALA A 170 9.31 -2.21 3.20
C ALA A 170 10.30 -1.94 4.36
N VAL A 171 10.16 -0.79 5.06
CA VAL A 171 10.93 -0.49 6.28
C VAL A 171 10.61 -1.49 7.37
N GLU A 172 9.33 -1.75 7.64
CA GLU A 172 8.89 -2.72 8.64
C GLU A 172 9.43 -4.13 8.35
N GLU A 173 9.37 -4.58 7.10
CA GLU A 173 9.88 -5.89 6.68
C GLU A 173 11.40 -6.00 6.79
N ARG A 174 12.14 -4.92 6.49
CA ARG A 174 13.59 -4.87 6.72
C ARG A 174 13.91 -4.95 8.21
N ILE A 175 13.14 -4.26 9.05
CA ILE A 175 13.28 -4.33 10.50
C ILE A 175 13.00 -5.76 11.00
N ASP A 176 11.99 -6.46 10.49
CA ASP A 176 11.75 -7.87 10.82
C ASP A 176 12.97 -8.75 10.47
N ALA A 177 13.58 -8.51 9.31
CA ALA A 177 14.80 -9.20 8.93
C ALA A 177 15.98 -8.88 9.85
N ASP A 178 16.14 -7.63 10.29
CA ASP A 178 17.19 -7.22 11.23
C ASP A 178 16.96 -7.80 12.64
N LEU A 179 15.70 -7.80 13.13
CA LEU A 179 15.32 -8.49 14.36
C LEU A 179 15.57 -9.99 14.27
N ALA A 180 15.34 -10.55 13.09
CA ALA A 180 15.64 -11.91 12.76
C ALA A 180 17.13 -12.23 12.81
N LEU A 181 18.00 -11.30 12.56
CA LEU A 181 19.45 -11.41 12.65
C LEU A 181 20.02 -11.10 14.05
N GLY A 182 19.16 -10.76 15.01
CA GLY A 182 19.58 -10.35 16.35
C GLY A 182 20.14 -8.93 16.44
N ARG A 183 19.83 -8.06 15.46
CA ARG A 183 20.31 -6.68 15.40
C ARG A 183 19.38 -5.70 16.11
N HIS A 184 18.78 -6.16 17.21
CA HIS A 184 17.74 -5.42 17.92
C HIS A 184 18.21 -4.03 18.37
N ASP A 185 19.44 -3.89 18.89
CA ASP A 185 19.96 -2.59 19.34
C ASP A 185 20.07 -1.54 18.23
N ARG A 186 20.25 -1.98 16.99
CA ARG A 186 20.39 -1.07 15.83
C ARG A 186 19.08 -0.47 15.36
N VAL A 187 17.98 -1.21 15.56
CA VAL A 187 16.66 -0.80 15.05
C VAL A 187 15.84 0.00 16.07
N VAL A 188 16.28 0.07 17.35
CA VAL A 188 15.53 0.76 18.41
C VAL A 188 15.32 2.23 18.07
N SER A 189 16.39 2.98 17.76
CA SER A 189 16.26 4.43 17.49
C SER A 189 15.42 4.71 16.24
N GLU A 190 15.56 3.91 15.19
CA GLU A 190 14.75 4.03 13.97
C GLU A 190 13.26 3.72 14.26
N LEU A 191 12.99 2.70 15.08
CA LEU A 191 11.64 2.36 15.49
C LEU A 191 11.01 3.41 16.40
N GLU A 192 11.79 4.02 17.31
CA GLU A 192 11.32 5.14 18.14
C GLU A 192 10.88 6.33 17.28
N GLU A 193 11.67 6.67 16.25
CA GLU A 193 11.32 7.71 15.30
C GLU A 193 10.08 7.33 14.47
N LEU A 194 10.01 6.10 13.97
CA LEU A 194 8.88 5.61 13.18
C LEU A 194 7.57 5.62 13.99
N VAL A 195 7.62 5.20 15.24
CA VAL A 195 6.47 5.21 16.17
C VAL A 195 6.02 6.63 16.48
N ALA A 196 6.97 7.58 16.63
CA ALA A 196 6.64 8.99 16.88
C ALA A 196 5.92 9.63 15.68
N HIS A 197 6.34 9.34 14.45
CA HIS A 197 5.74 9.87 13.22
C HIS A 197 4.43 9.16 12.83
N HIS A 198 4.27 7.88 13.21
CA HIS A 198 3.11 7.05 12.89
C HIS A 198 2.45 6.48 14.16
N PRO A 199 1.82 7.32 14.99
CA PRO A 199 1.39 6.97 16.35
C PRO A 199 0.30 5.89 16.41
N PHE A 200 -0.35 5.57 15.29
CA PHE A 200 -1.41 4.55 15.24
C PHE A 200 -1.02 3.27 14.49
N ARG A 201 0.24 3.23 14.05
CA ARG A 201 0.78 2.04 13.39
C ARG A 201 1.24 1.04 14.44
N GLU A 202 0.52 -0.06 14.61
CA GLU A 202 0.81 -1.03 15.68
C GLU A 202 2.02 -1.92 15.37
N ARG A 203 2.26 -2.26 14.10
CA ARG A 203 3.37 -3.16 13.73
C ARG A 203 4.74 -2.61 14.15
N PRO A 204 5.14 -1.35 13.88
CA PRO A 204 6.38 -0.79 14.40
C PRO A 204 6.45 -0.78 15.93
N ARG A 205 5.32 -0.63 16.62
CA ARG A 205 5.26 -0.69 18.08
C ARG A 205 5.56 -2.09 18.60
N GLY A 206 4.98 -3.13 17.97
CA GLY A 206 5.31 -4.53 18.29
C GLY A 206 6.79 -4.85 18.02
N GLN A 207 7.33 -4.37 16.90
CA GLN A 207 8.75 -4.50 16.59
C GLN A 207 9.64 -3.81 17.62
N LEU A 208 9.26 -2.60 18.07
CA LEU A 208 10.01 -1.87 19.11
C LEU A 208 9.92 -2.58 20.47
N MET A 209 8.73 -3.07 20.85
CA MET A 209 8.59 -3.86 22.07
C MET A 209 9.50 -5.09 22.06
N LEU A 210 9.54 -5.81 20.94
CA LEU A 210 10.40 -6.99 20.78
C LEU A 210 11.89 -6.63 20.81
N ALA A 211 12.27 -5.53 20.15
CA ALA A 211 13.65 -5.01 20.16
C ALA A 211 14.10 -4.64 21.56
N LEU A 212 13.29 -3.88 22.32
CA LEU A 212 13.55 -3.49 23.69
C LEU A 212 13.69 -4.70 24.61
N TYR A 213 12.74 -5.64 24.52
CA TYR A 213 12.78 -6.88 25.31
C TYR A 213 14.08 -7.66 25.08
N ARG A 214 14.46 -7.88 23.82
CA ARG A 214 15.69 -8.59 23.44
C ARG A 214 16.97 -7.84 23.82
N SER A 215 16.89 -6.52 24.00
CA SER A 215 17.99 -5.69 24.55
C SER A 215 18.02 -5.69 26.08
N GLY A 216 17.21 -6.52 26.76
CA GLY A 216 17.12 -6.56 28.21
C GLY A 216 16.29 -5.43 28.84
N ARG A 217 15.63 -4.60 28.04
CA ARG A 217 14.82 -3.46 28.47
C ARG A 217 13.33 -3.84 28.58
N GLN A 218 13.05 -4.92 29.34
CA GLN A 218 11.67 -5.45 29.48
C GLN A 218 10.70 -4.40 30.03
N ALA A 219 11.10 -3.60 31.01
CA ALA A 219 10.25 -2.58 31.60
C ALA A 219 9.83 -1.53 30.55
N ASP A 220 10.78 -1.11 29.67
CA ASP A 220 10.50 -0.13 28.62
C ASP A 220 9.55 -0.71 27.56
N ALA A 221 9.69 -2.01 27.23
CA ALA A 221 8.78 -2.69 26.31
C ALA A 221 7.33 -2.72 26.83
N LEU A 222 7.13 -3.02 28.12
CA LEU A 222 5.81 -3.04 28.74
C LEU A 222 5.23 -1.62 28.93
N GLU A 223 6.07 -0.65 29.22
CA GLU A 223 5.66 0.77 29.30
C GLU A 223 5.22 1.28 27.90
N LEU A 224 5.93 0.89 26.84
CA LEU A 224 5.52 1.20 25.47
C LEU A 224 4.14 0.62 25.15
N TYR A 225 3.87 -0.64 25.53
CA TYR A 225 2.55 -1.24 25.35
C TYR A 225 1.46 -0.46 26.11
N ARG A 226 1.69 -0.12 27.38
CA ARG A 226 0.74 0.63 28.19
C ARG A 226 0.38 1.96 27.55
N ARG A 227 1.39 2.74 27.12
CA ARG A 227 1.18 4.02 26.42
C ARG A 227 0.47 3.83 25.08
N THR A 228 0.81 2.76 24.37
CA THR A 228 0.13 2.42 23.10
C THR A 228 -1.34 2.16 23.34
N ARG A 229 -1.67 1.36 24.34
CA ARG A 229 -3.06 1.05 24.71
C ARG A 229 -3.82 2.31 25.11
N GLU A 230 -3.25 3.15 25.97
CA GLU A 230 -3.83 4.42 26.36
C GLU A 230 -4.09 5.31 25.13
N THR A 231 -3.10 5.47 24.24
CA THR A 231 -3.25 6.25 23.00
C THR A 231 -4.35 5.68 22.10
N LEU A 232 -4.42 4.36 21.91
CA LEU A 232 -5.43 3.74 21.05
C LEU A 232 -6.84 3.86 21.64
N ILE A 233 -6.98 3.72 22.97
CA ILE A 233 -8.27 3.88 23.64
C ILE A 233 -8.71 5.35 23.64
N GLU A 234 -7.84 6.27 24.05
CA GLU A 234 -8.19 7.70 24.18
C GLU A 234 -8.42 8.34 22.82
N GLU A 235 -7.58 7.99 21.83
CA GLU A 235 -7.60 8.62 20.54
C GLU A 235 -8.50 7.90 19.52
N LEU A 236 -8.66 6.58 19.61
CA LEU A 236 -9.39 5.78 18.63
C LEU A 236 -10.59 5.01 19.25
N GLY A 237 -10.67 4.91 20.57
CA GLY A 237 -11.71 4.12 21.25
C GLY A 237 -11.58 2.62 21.01
N ILE A 238 -10.38 2.13 20.67
CA ILE A 238 -10.13 0.71 20.37
C ILE A 238 -9.04 0.14 21.27
N GLU A 239 -9.12 -1.14 21.59
CA GLU A 239 -8.01 -1.89 22.21
C GLU A 239 -6.93 -2.20 21.16
N PRO A 240 -5.67 -2.42 21.59
CA PRO A 240 -4.62 -2.92 20.70
C PRO A 240 -5.01 -4.19 19.97
N SER A 241 -4.38 -4.45 18.82
CA SER A 241 -4.56 -5.68 18.05
C SER A 241 -4.21 -6.91 18.88
N THR A 242 -4.78 -8.05 18.49
CA THR A 242 -4.53 -9.34 19.19
C THR A 242 -3.04 -9.67 19.21
N GLU A 243 -2.34 -9.40 18.11
CA GLU A 243 -0.90 -9.65 17.96
C GLU A 243 -0.08 -8.85 18.99
N LEU A 244 -0.47 -7.58 19.24
CA LEU A 244 0.24 -6.73 20.19
C LEU A 244 -0.07 -7.14 21.64
N GLN A 245 -1.32 -7.56 21.92
CA GLN A 245 -1.71 -8.12 23.22
C GLN A 245 -1.00 -9.43 23.52
N GLU A 246 -0.90 -10.33 22.53
CA GLU A 246 -0.18 -11.60 22.68
C GLU A 246 1.31 -11.38 22.92
N LEU A 247 1.92 -10.39 22.25
CA LEU A 247 3.31 -10.03 22.48
C LEU A 247 3.53 -9.50 23.91
N GLU A 248 2.67 -8.63 24.42
CA GLU A 248 2.74 -8.16 25.80
C GLU A 248 2.69 -9.33 26.79
N GLN A 249 1.73 -10.25 26.61
CA GLN A 249 1.61 -11.41 27.48
C GLN A 249 2.81 -12.35 27.37
N ALA A 250 3.40 -12.51 26.18
CA ALA A 250 4.60 -13.31 26.00
C ALA A 250 5.81 -12.68 26.71
N ILE A 251 5.95 -11.35 26.67
CA ILE A 251 6.97 -10.60 27.41
C ILE A 251 6.79 -10.75 28.93
N LEU A 252 5.56 -10.63 29.43
CA LEU A 252 5.24 -10.82 30.86
C LEU A 252 5.60 -12.20 31.36
N ARG A 253 5.35 -13.23 30.54
CA ARG A 253 5.67 -14.63 30.87
C ARG A 253 7.13 -15.00 30.58
N GLN A 254 7.91 -14.07 30.03
CA GLN A 254 9.28 -14.32 29.59
C GLN A 254 9.37 -15.55 28.66
N ASP A 255 8.48 -15.58 27.66
CA ASP A 255 8.34 -16.73 26.76
C ASP A 255 9.67 -16.97 26.01
N PRO A 256 10.27 -18.17 26.10
CA PRO A 256 11.54 -18.48 25.44
C PRO A 256 11.49 -18.35 23.91
N THR A 257 10.30 -18.37 23.30
CA THR A 257 10.15 -18.17 21.86
C THR A 257 10.51 -16.75 21.42
N LEU A 258 10.39 -15.78 22.30
CA LEU A 258 10.82 -14.39 22.06
C LEU A 258 12.36 -14.26 22.08
N GLU A 259 13.05 -15.13 22.81
CA GLU A 259 14.51 -15.18 22.86
C GLU A 259 15.01 -15.95 21.65
N ARG A 260 15.57 -15.27 20.64
CA ARG A 260 16.34 -15.98 19.63
C ARG A 260 17.64 -16.49 20.23
N ARG A 261 17.90 -17.78 20.08
CA ARG A 261 19.22 -18.36 20.34
C ARG A 261 20.27 -17.51 19.59
N ARG A 262 21.06 -16.77 20.35
CA ARG A 262 22.30 -16.20 19.85
C ARG A 262 23.07 -17.36 19.21
N PRO A 263 23.54 -17.26 17.96
CA PRO A 263 24.43 -18.28 17.45
C PRO A 263 25.57 -18.43 18.44
N PRO A 264 25.97 -19.65 18.80
CA PRO A 264 27.00 -19.84 19.79
C PRO A 264 28.25 -19.08 19.35
N VAL A 265 28.66 -18.11 20.14
CA VAL A 265 29.98 -17.48 19.98
C VAL A 265 30.97 -18.64 20.07
N PRO A 266 31.89 -18.85 19.11
CA PRO A 266 32.84 -19.91 19.22
C PRO A 266 33.73 -19.59 20.44
N SER A 267 33.45 -20.28 21.53
CA SER A 267 34.27 -20.24 22.74
C SER A 267 35.71 -20.64 22.36
N ALA A 268 36.68 -19.80 22.73
CA ALA A 268 38.08 -20.10 22.60
C ALA A 268 38.32 -21.51 23.14
N ARG A 269 39.06 -22.28 22.38
CA ARG A 269 39.43 -23.66 22.67
C ARG A 269 40.03 -23.79 24.04
N GLU A 270 39.38 -24.50 24.95
CA GLU A 270 40.06 -25.17 26.06
C GLU A 270 40.48 -26.58 25.63
N PRO A 271 41.66 -27.06 26.14
CA PRO A 271 42.28 -28.27 25.60
C PRO A 271 41.56 -29.55 26.06
N THR A 272 41.37 -30.42 25.11
CA THR A 272 40.78 -31.74 25.21
C THR A 272 41.44 -32.63 26.26
N THR A 273 40.66 -33.12 27.23
CA THR A 273 40.91 -34.40 27.86
C THR A 273 39.91 -35.44 27.34
N ARG A 274 40.48 -36.39 26.67
CA ARG A 274 39.84 -37.57 26.05
C ARG A 274 39.36 -38.51 27.14
N ARG A 275 38.03 -38.67 27.32
CA ARG A 275 37.47 -39.82 28.07
C ARG A 275 36.45 -40.54 27.23
N ARG A 276 36.80 -41.74 26.82
CA ARG A 276 35.97 -42.75 26.17
C ARG A 276 34.88 -43.28 27.09
N ARG A 277 33.77 -43.64 26.50
CA ARG A 277 32.64 -44.56 26.90
C ARG A 277 31.31 -43.81 26.88
N SER A 278 30.24 -44.31 26.37
CA SER A 278 29.79 -45.58 25.77
C SER A 278 28.47 -45.26 25.08
N LEU A 279 28.21 -45.89 23.96
CA LEU A 279 26.95 -45.84 23.21
C LEU A 279 25.84 -46.54 24.01
N VAL A 280 24.72 -45.82 24.22
CA VAL A 280 23.41 -46.47 24.42
C VAL A 280 22.41 -45.67 23.57
N PRO A 281 21.62 -46.31 22.71
CA PRO A 281 20.68 -45.66 21.84
C PRO A 281 19.38 -45.32 22.61
N ILE A 282 18.96 -44.08 22.60
CA ILE A 282 17.57 -43.74 22.89
C ILE A 282 16.91 -43.30 21.58
N ALA A 283 16.47 -44.34 20.86
CA ALA A 283 15.38 -44.19 19.92
C ALA A 283 14.10 -44.51 20.68
N ALA A 284 13.23 -43.56 20.74
CA ALA A 284 11.77 -43.59 20.96
C ALA A 284 11.37 -42.44 21.86
N ILE A 285 10.82 -41.44 21.28
CA ILE A 285 9.67 -40.59 21.64
C ILE A 285 9.68 -39.35 20.77
N VAL A 286 9.35 -39.51 19.51
CA VAL A 286 8.85 -38.45 18.62
C VAL A 286 7.87 -39.10 17.61
N VAL A 287 6.80 -39.65 18.12
CA VAL A 287 5.61 -40.02 17.31
C VAL A 287 4.40 -39.96 18.22
N LEU A 288 3.91 -38.78 18.56
CA LEU A 288 2.56 -38.61 19.14
C LEU A 288 2.01 -37.19 19.06
N ALA A 289 2.65 -36.26 18.30
CA ALA A 289 2.08 -34.92 18.14
C ALA A 289 1.62 -34.61 16.69
N THR A 290 1.81 -35.51 15.73
CA THR A 290 1.36 -35.31 14.33
C THR A 290 0.09 -36.13 13.98
N GLY A 291 -0.45 -36.92 14.90
CA GLY A 291 -1.65 -37.74 14.66
C GLY A 291 -2.98 -37.03 14.86
N ALA A 292 -3.04 -35.93 15.60
CA ALA A 292 -4.31 -35.28 15.92
C ALA A 292 -4.79 -34.28 14.84
N THR A 293 -3.88 -33.70 14.08
CA THR A 293 -4.23 -32.77 12.98
C THR A 293 -4.59 -33.48 11.67
N ALA A 294 -4.00 -34.65 11.40
CA ALA A 294 -4.36 -35.45 10.24
C ALA A 294 -5.71 -36.19 10.41
N ALA A 295 -6.07 -36.58 11.65
CA ALA A 295 -7.36 -37.19 11.93
C ALA A 295 -8.54 -36.22 11.87
N ALA A 296 -8.31 -34.92 12.18
CA ALA A 296 -9.32 -33.87 12.03
C ALA A 296 -9.58 -33.53 10.56
N LEU A 297 -8.56 -33.64 9.67
CA LEU A 297 -8.71 -33.41 8.23
C LEU A 297 -9.31 -34.61 7.49
N LEU A 298 -9.15 -35.85 8.01
CA LEU A 298 -9.73 -37.05 7.38
C LEU A 298 -11.14 -37.40 7.88
N LEU A 299 -11.61 -36.75 8.94
CA LEU A 299 -13.01 -36.90 9.41
C LEU A 299 -13.91 -35.78 8.90
N SER A 300 -13.36 -34.72 8.28
CA SER A 300 -14.16 -33.64 7.64
C SER A 300 -14.56 -33.97 6.20
N ASP A 301 -14.09 -35.09 5.63
CA ASP A 301 -14.41 -35.47 4.24
C ASP A 301 -15.48 -36.55 4.15
N ARG A 302 -16.44 -36.54 5.09
CA ARG A 302 -17.67 -37.34 4.98
C ARG A 302 -18.89 -36.43 5.12
N GLY A 303 -19.32 -35.86 3.98
CA GLY A 303 -20.64 -35.24 3.87
C GLY A 303 -20.68 -33.73 3.92
N GLY A 304 -19.69 -33.04 3.41
CA GLY A 304 -19.78 -31.62 3.07
C GLY A 304 -20.44 -31.46 1.71
N SER A 305 -21.77 -31.38 1.64
CA SER A 305 -22.43 -30.68 0.54
C SER A 305 -21.81 -29.30 0.46
N SER A 306 -21.27 -28.91 -0.72
CA SER A 306 -20.86 -27.52 -1.00
C SER A 306 -21.96 -26.62 -0.47
N PRO A 307 -21.65 -25.53 0.28
CA PRO A 307 -22.68 -24.65 0.81
C PRO A 307 -23.60 -24.24 -0.34
N SER A 308 -24.89 -24.30 -0.14
CA SER A 308 -25.84 -23.92 -1.19
C SER A 308 -25.54 -22.46 -1.57
N ARG A 309 -25.71 -22.11 -2.84
CA ARG A 309 -25.51 -20.74 -3.35
C ARG A 309 -26.20 -19.69 -2.46
N ASP A 310 -27.35 -20.04 -1.91
CA ASP A 310 -28.10 -19.18 -0.98
C ASP A 310 -27.37 -19.01 0.37
N THR A 311 -26.68 -20.03 0.86
CA THR A 311 -25.89 -19.93 2.11
C THR A 311 -24.71 -18.99 1.93
N GLU A 312 -23.99 -19.07 0.81
CA GLU A 312 -22.87 -18.17 0.47
C GLU A 312 -23.36 -16.73 0.30
N LEU A 313 -24.47 -16.55 -0.41
CA LEU A 313 -25.04 -15.22 -0.65
C LEU A 313 -25.54 -14.57 0.65
N ARG A 314 -26.20 -15.37 1.54
CA ARG A 314 -26.61 -14.91 2.86
C ARG A 314 -25.39 -14.47 3.71
N ALA A 315 -24.34 -15.28 3.74
CA ALA A 315 -23.11 -14.95 4.46
C ALA A 315 -22.44 -13.66 3.94
N PHE A 316 -22.47 -13.45 2.61
CA PHE A 316 -22.02 -12.23 1.98
C PHE A 316 -22.85 -11.02 2.44
N VAL A 317 -24.18 -11.09 2.41
CA VAL A 317 -25.07 -10.00 2.85
C VAL A 317 -24.81 -9.62 4.30
N VAL A 318 -24.68 -10.60 5.20
CA VAL A 318 -24.38 -10.35 6.63
C VAL A 318 -23.02 -9.65 6.80
N LYS A 319 -21.99 -10.06 6.04
CA LYS A 319 -20.70 -9.38 6.07
C LYS A 319 -20.80 -7.94 5.59
N MET A 320 -21.53 -7.69 4.50
CA MET A 320 -21.76 -6.34 3.98
C MET A 320 -22.46 -5.44 5.01
N GLU A 321 -23.45 -5.97 5.74
CA GLU A 321 -24.11 -5.23 6.83
C GLU A 321 -23.14 -4.79 7.92
N ASN A 322 -22.22 -5.67 8.33
CA ASN A 322 -21.19 -5.34 9.32
C ASN A 322 -20.30 -4.17 8.86
N PHE A 323 -19.94 -4.13 7.58
CA PHE A 323 -19.20 -2.99 7.01
C PHE A 323 -20.02 -1.70 7.02
N LEU A 324 -21.31 -1.78 6.72
CA LEU A 324 -22.21 -0.63 6.73
C LEU A 324 -22.42 -0.07 8.14
N ASP A 325 -22.54 -0.92 9.16
CA ASP A 325 -22.65 -0.49 10.54
C ASP A 325 -21.38 0.21 11.03
N GLN A 326 -20.20 -0.31 10.69
CA GLN A 326 -18.93 0.34 10.99
C GLN A 326 -18.79 1.68 10.24
N SER A 327 -19.20 1.74 8.96
CA SER A 327 -19.17 2.96 8.17
C SER A 327 -20.12 4.04 8.72
N ARG A 328 -21.25 3.63 9.34
CA ARG A 328 -22.21 4.54 10.00
C ARG A 328 -21.54 5.35 11.10
N GLN A 329 -20.70 4.73 11.93
CA GLN A 329 -19.98 5.45 12.99
C GLN A 329 -19.04 6.49 12.39
N GLY A 330 -18.23 6.12 11.40
CA GLY A 330 -17.35 7.06 10.72
C GLY A 330 -18.08 8.26 10.11
N ARG A 331 -19.30 8.05 9.56
CA ARG A 331 -20.11 9.15 9.05
C ARG A 331 -20.52 10.15 10.16
N ARG A 332 -20.95 9.66 11.33
CA ARG A 332 -21.30 10.53 12.47
C ARG A 332 -20.10 11.32 12.91
N ASP A 333 -18.95 10.66 13.05
CA ASP A 333 -17.70 11.30 13.49
C ASP A 333 -17.26 12.42 12.54
N VAL A 334 -17.42 12.25 11.22
CA VAL A 334 -17.18 13.31 10.23
C VAL A 334 -18.15 14.45 10.43
N ALA A 335 -19.47 14.17 10.45
CA ALA A 335 -20.50 15.19 10.59
C ALA A 335 -20.34 16.02 11.86
N ASP A 336 -20.09 15.35 13.00
CA ASP A 336 -19.90 15.99 14.29
C ASP A 336 -18.60 16.83 14.31
N THR A 337 -17.52 16.30 13.72
CA THR A 337 -16.22 17.01 13.65
C THR A 337 -16.31 18.26 12.78
N VAL A 338 -16.92 18.14 11.58
CA VAL A 338 -17.08 19.28 10.66
C VAL A 338 -18.02 20.33 11.25
N SER A 339 -19.16 19.90 11.85
CA SER A 339 -20.06 20.82 12.53
C SER A 339 -19.38 21.55 13.70
N ALA A 340 -18.64 20.83 14.55
CA ALA A 340 -17.92 21.43 15.68
C ALA A 340 -16.84 22.43 15.21
N ALA A 341 -16.21 22.18 14.07
CA ALA A 341 -15.25 23.10 13.48
C ALA A 341 -15.94 24.35 12.90
N PHE A 342 -17.08 24.19 12.22
CA PHE A 342 -17.88 25.31 11.70
C PHE A 342 -18.44 26.21 12.79
N ASP A 343 -18.85 25.61 13.92
CA ASP A 343 -19.36 26.32 15.09
C ASP A 343 -18.25 26.89 15.99
N CYS A 344 -16.99 26.77 15.60
CA CYS A 344 -15.82 27.15 16.40
C CYS A 344 -15.72 26.46 17.78
N ARG A 345 -16.38 25.31 17.95
CA ARG A 345 -16.29 24.49 19.16
C ARG A 345 -15.04 23.57 19.14
N LEU A 346 -14.45 23.39 17.97
CA LEU A 346 -13.23 22.61 17.76
C LEU A 346 -12.24 23.39 16.89
N ALA A 347 -10.99 23.48 17.30
CA ALA A 347 -9.95 24.16 16.53
C ALA A 347 -9.72 23.45 15.18
N PRO A 348 -9.48 24.17 14.06
CA PRO A 348 -9.35 23.58 12.73
C PRO A 348 -8.32 22.45 12.64
N HIS A 349 -7.15 22.63 13.24
CA HIS A 349 -6.12 21.59 13.26
C HIS A 349 -6.57 20.33 14.02
N ALA A 350 -7.24 20.48 15.17
CA ALA A 350 -7.76 19.34 15.92
C ALA A 350 -8.88 18.61 15.15
N ALA A 351 -9.73 19.35 14.43
CA ALA A 351 -10.73 18.80 13.55
C ALA A 351 -10.08 18.00 12.39
N ALA A 352 -9.03 18.55 11.76
CA ALA A 352 -8.30 17.87 10.70
C ALA A 352 -7.66 16.56 11.18
N VAL A 353 -7.12 16.53 12.40
CA VAL A 353 -6.58 15.30 13.02
C VAL A 353 -7.68 14.25 13.22
N ARG A 354 -8.88 14.67 13.66
CA ARG A 354 -10.02 13.75 13.80
C ARG A 354 -10.48 13.20 12.44
N LEU A 355 -10.56 14.04 11.41
CA LEU A 355 -10.92 13.59 10.06
C LEU A 355 -9.88 12.59 9.49
N ASN A 356 -8.59 12.81 9.71
CA ASN A 356 -7.56 11.85 9.34
C ASN A 356 -7.78 10.46 9.94
N ARG A 357 -8.27 10.41 11.18
CA ARG A 357 -8.59 9.15 11.85
C ARG A 357 -9.74 8.43 11.15
N VAL A 358 -10.86 9.12 10.92
CA VAL A 358 -12.02 8.52 10.24
C VAL A 358 -11.65 8.02 8.86
N GLN A 359 -10.83 8.78 8.15
CA GLN A 359 -10.34 8.43 6.83
C GLN A 359 -9.54 7.11 6.83
N ARG A 360 -8.61 6.94 7.78
CA ARG A 360 -7.86 5.66 7.90
C ARG A 360 -8.77 4.48 8.19
N ASN A 361 -9.76 4.65 9.09
CA ASN A 361 -10.75 3.60 9.35
C ASN A 361 -11.52 3.23 8.08
N ARG A 362 -11.96 4.21 7.29
CA ARG A 362 -12.64 3.98 6.01
C ARG A 362 -11.74 3.28 5.00
N GLN A 363 -10.45 3.63 4.94
CA GLN A 363 -9.48 2.94 4.08
C GLN A 363 -9.31 1.47 4.49
N SER A 364 -9.19 1.18 5.79
CA SER A 364 -9.14 -0.20 6.29
C SER A 364 -10.41 -0.98 5.95
N LEU A 365 -11.60 -0.39 6.16
CA LEU A 365 -12.87 -1.01 5.77
C LEU A 365 -12.94 -1.28 4.26
N LEU A 366 -12.47 -0.34 3.45
CA LEU A 366 -12.44 -0.51 1.99
C LEU A 366 -11.53 -1.66 1.56
N GLN A 367 -10.37 -1.81 2.19
CA GLN A 367 -9.47 -2.95 1.96
C GLN A 367 -10.12 -4.28 2.35
N GLN A 368 -10.84 -4.33 3.48
CA GLN A 368 -11.58 -5.52 3.89
C GLN A 368 -12.70 -5.88 2.91
N VAL A 369 -13.44 -4.89 2.40
CA VAL A 369 -14.46 -5.11 1.36
C VAL A 369 -13.81 -5.64 0.06
N ALA A 370 -12.66 -5.09 -0.34
CA ALA A 370 -11.92 -5.54 -1.52
C ALA A 370 -11.37 -6.98 -1.38
N ALA A 371 -11.05 -7.41 -0.15
CA ALA A 371 -10.57 -8.77 0.15
C ALA A 371 -11.71 -9.78 0.38
N LEU A 372 -12.98 -9.33 0.34
CA LEU A 372 -14.12 -10.20 0.59
C LEU A 372 -14.33 -11.20 -0.55
N SER A 373 -14.51 -12.48 -0.23
CA SER A 373 -14.97 -13.48 -1.19
C SER A 373 -16.40 -13.19 -1.59
N VAL A 374 -16.59 -12.76 -2.84
CA VAL A 374 -17.91 -12.41 -3.39
C VAL A 374 -18.49 -13.63 -4.10
N PRO A 375 -19.72 -14.06 -3.76
CA PRO A 375 -20.39 -15.14 -4.47
C PRO A 375 -20.56 -14.84 -5.96
N ALA A 376 -20.58 -15.89 -6.80
CA ALA A 376 -20.79 -15.77 -8.24
C ALA A 376 -22.25 -15.41 -8.57
N SER A 377 -22.71 -14.24 -8.13
CA SER A 377 -24.01 -13.62 -8.36
C SER A 377 -23.80 -12.23 -8.92
N GLU A 378 -24.51 -11.87 -9.98
CA GLU A 378 -24.43 -10.57 -10.62
C GLU A 378 -24.69 -9.44 -9.61
N ASP A 379 -25.75 -9.56 -8.82
CA ASP A 379 -26.10 -8.57 -7.79
C ASP A 379 -25.05 -8.47 -6.68
N ALA A 380 -24.44 -9.58 -6.26
CA ALA A 380 -23.40 -9.56 -5.24
C ALA A 380 -22.11 -8.90 -5.74
N LEU A 381 -21.70 -9.19 -6.97
CA LEU A 381 -20.55 -8.58 -7.62
C LEU A 381 -20.77 -7.08 -7.80
N LEU A 382 -21.95 -6.69 -8.30
CA LEU A 382 -22.30 -5.29 -8.50
C LEU A 382 -22.41 -4.54 -7.16
N ALA A 383 -23.01 -5.14 -6.13
CA ALA A 383 -23.07 -4.53 -4.80
C ALA A 383 -21.68 -4.32 -4.19
N SER A 384 -20.76 -5.29 -4.34
CA SER A 384 -19.39 -5.15 -3.88
C SER A 384 -18.64 -4.00 -4.58
N ASP A 385 -18.73 -3.91 -5.91
CA ASP A 385 -18.11 -2.84 -6.70
C ASP A 385 -18.69 -1.45 -6.32
N LEU A 386 -20.02 -1.34 -6.21
CA LEU A 386 -20.66 -0.09 -5.84
C LEU A 386 -20.35 0.36 -4.40
N LEU A 387 -20.21 -0.58 -3.45
CA LEU A 387 -19.76 -0.24 -2.09
C LEU A 387 -18.32 0.27 -2.07
N GLN A 388 -17.43 -0.34 -2.84
CA GLN A 388 -16.06 0.14 -2.97
C GLN A 388 -16.01 1.55 -3.55
N LYS A 389 -16.78 1.83 -4.60
CA LYS A 389 -16.92 3.18 -5.19
C LYS A 389 -17.47 4.19 -4.20
N ALA A 390 -18.49 3.82 -3.43
CA ALA A 390 -19.07 4.67 -2.39
C ALA A 390 -18.07 4.98 -1.26
N GLY A 391 -17.26 3.98 -0.86
CA GLY A 391 -16.19 4.14 0.11
C GLY A 391 -15.10 5.09 -0.38
N GLN A 392 -14.61 4.91 -1.61
CA GLN A 392 -13.62 5.79 -2.23
C GLN A 392 -14.11 7.24 -2.32
N ALA A 393 -15.35 7.45 -2.78
CA ALA A 393 -15.92 8.78 -2.85
C ALA A 393 -16.09 9.44 -1.47
N SER A 394 -16.44 8.68 -0.43
CA SER A 394 -16.53 9.19 0.94
C SER A 394 -15.16 9.59 1.49
N ILE A 395 -14.11 8.81 1.22
CA ILE A 395 -12.73 9.14 1.59
C ILE A 395 -12.28 10.42 0.89
N ALA A 396 -12.59 10.59 -0.39
CA ALA A 396 -12.27 11.82 -1.13
C ALA A 396 -12.94 13.07 -0.51
N ALA A 397 -14.21 12.96 -0.06
CA ALA A 397 -14.89 14.05 0.62
C ALA A 397 -14.20 14.43 1.95
N ASP A 398 -13.82 13.43 2.75
CA ASP A 398 -13.09 13.65 4.01
C ASP A 398 -11.74 14.36 3.78
N TRP A 399 -11.03 14.02 2.69
CA TRP A 399 -9.79 14.69 2.29
C TRP A 399 -10.00 16.19 2.06
N HIS A 400 -11.01 16.57 1.30
CA HIS A 400 -11.28 17.96 1.00
C HIS A 400 -11.69 18.76 2.25
N TYR A 401 -12.48 18.19 3.16
CA TYR A 401 -12.79 18.82 4.45
C TYR A 401 -11.53 19.01 5.30
N ARG A 402 -10.68 17.99 5.37
CA ARG A 402 -9.41 18.07 6.10
C ARG A 402 -8.51 19.17 5.53
N ASP A 403 -8.34 19.21 4.20
CA ASP A 403 -7.46 20.18 3.56
C ASP A 403 -7.97 21.60 3.73
N TRP A 404 -9.30 21.79 3.70
CA TRP A 404 -9.90 23.07 4.06
C TRP A 404 -9.54 23.45 5.51
N LEU A 405 -9.68 22.55 6.47
CA LEU A 405 -9.34 22.79 7.88
C LEU A 405 -7.86 23.12 8.08
N LEU A 406 -6.96 22.42 7.41
CA LEU A 406 -5.51 22.64 7.50
C LEU A 406 -5.08 24.00 6.91
N GLY A 407 -5.84 24.55 5.97
CA GLY A 407 -5.62 25.89 5.43
C GLY A 407 -5.92 27.02 6.43
N HIS A 408 -6.52 26.72 7.59
CA HIS A 408 -6.97 27.71 8.57
C HIS A 408 -6.28 27.56 9.92
N ARG A 409 -5.60 28.62 10.39
CA ARG A 409 -4.96 28.62 11.72
C ARG A 409 -5.92 28.99 12.85
N ARG A 410 -6.98 29.70 12.54
CA ARG A 410 -8.02 30.10 13.48
C ARG A 410 -9.37 29.65 12.99
N CYS A 411 -10.33 29.54 13.87
CA CYS A 411 -11.68 29.25 13.49
C CYS A 411 -12.24 30.35 12.59
N ILE A 412 -12.76 29.94 11.44
CA ILE A 412 -13.42 30.80 10.47
C ILE A 412 -14.76 30.11 10.15
N PRO A 413 -15.86 30.88 10.12
CA PRO A 413 -17.15 30.35 9.65
C PRO A 413 -17.02 29.76 8.25
N PRO A 414 -17.88 28.80 7.87
CA PRO A 414 -17.87 28.23 6.53
C PRO A 414 -17.89 29.34 5.48
N ASP A 415 -16.84 29.42 4.69
CA ASP A 415 -16.67 30.42 3.65
C ASP A 415 -17.00 29.85 2.27
N GLY A 416 -16.91 30.70 1.25
CA GLY A 416 -17.03 30.29 -0.14
C GLY A 416 -15.70 29.82 -0.73
N SER A 417 -14.75 29.30 0.07
CA SER A 417 -13.44 28.87 -0.40
C SER A 417 -13.54 27.74 -1.44
N ARG A 418 -12.52 27.63 -2.25
CA ARG A 418 -12.43 26.60 -3.29
C ARG A 418 -12.43 25.20 -2.66
N GLU A 419 -11.69 25.03 -1.57
CA GLU A 419 -11.52 23.79 -0.84
C GLU A 419 -12.84 23.31 -0.23
N LEU A 420 -13.60 24.22 0.41
CA LEU A 420 -14.92 23.87 0.97
C LEU A 420 -15.95 23.54 -0.11
N ARG A 421 -15.90 24.23 -1.27
CA ARG A 421 -16.74 23.87 -2.40
C ARG A 421 -16.38 22.49 -2.97
N ALA A 422 -15.07 22.12 -3.01
CA ALA A 422 -14.62 20.80 -3.43
C ALA A 422 -15.13 19.72 -2.47
N ALA A 423 -15.04 19.94 -1.15
CA ALA A 423 -15.57 19.04 -0.14
C ALA A 423 -17.08 18.76 -0.33
N ARG A 424 -17.86 19.82 -0.52
CA ARG A 424 -19.32 19.69 -0.75
C ARG A 424 -19.65 18.94 -2.03
N ARG A 425 -18.89 19.15 -3.12
CA ARG A 425 -19.08 18.39 -4.37
C ARG A 425 -18.73 16.91 -4.18
N ALA A 426 -17.64 16.61 -3.51
CA ALA A 426 -17.25 15.23 -3.20
C ALA A 426 -18.29 14.52 -2.32
N ASP A 427 -18.90 15.23 -1.37
CA ASP A 427 -20.01 14.74 -0.54
C ASP A 427 -21.25 14.36 -1.37
N ILE A 428 -21.57 15.18 -2.38
CA ILE A 428 -22.66 14.88 -3.33
C ILE A 428 -22.33 13.60 -4.11
N THR A 429 -21.11 13.49 -4.64
CA THR A 429 -20.67 12.31 -5.38
C THR A 429 -20.71 11.05 -4.50
N ALA A 430 -20.24 11.15 -3.25
CA ALA A 430 -20.31 10.05 -2.28
C ALA A 430 -21.77 9.63 -2.00
N THR A 431 -22.68 10.60 -1.86
CA THR A 431 -24.09 10.32 -1.62
C THR A 431 -24.73 9.62 -2.83
N GLN A 432 -24.42 10.04 -4.06
CA GLN A 432 -24.90 9.39 -5.28
C GLN A 432 -24.39 7.95 -5.39
N ALA A 433 -23.10 7.72 -5.11
CA ALA A 433 -22.52 6.38 -5.12
C ALA A 433 -23.17 5.46 -4.08
N LYS A 434 -23.47 5.98 -2.88
CA LYS A 434 -24.21 5.25 -1.84
C LYS A 434 -25.65 4.93 -2.26
N GLN A 435 -26.32 5.85 -2.96
CA GLN A 435 -27.67 5.60 -3.52
C GLN A 435 -27.63 4.46 -4.53
N SER A 436 -26.64 4.46 -5.44
CA SER A 436 -26.46 3.37 -6.41
C SER A 436 -26.21 2.03 -5.70
N PHE A 437 -25.39 2.00 -4.67
CA PHE A 437 -25.17 0.81 -3.86
C PHE A 437 -26.46 0.32 -3.20
N THR A 438 -27.19 1.18 -2.52
CA THR A 438 -28.41 0.77 -1.78
C THR A 438 -29.52 0.30 -2.71
N SER A 439 -29.56 0.75 -3.96
CA SER A 439 -30.55 0.29 -4.97
C SER A 439 -30.34 -1.19 -5.34
N VAL A 440 -29.09 -1.67 -5.31
CA VAL A 440 -28.73 -3.06 -5.60
C VAL A 440 -28.71 -3.92 -4.34
N PHE A 441 -28.14 -3.41 -3.25
CA PHE A 441 -27.98 -4.18 -2.01
C PHE A 441 -29.27 -4.41 -1.24
N ASN A 442 -30.18 -3.43 -1.16
CA ASN A 442 -31.41 -3.56 -0.38
C ASN A 442 -32.38 -4.65 -0.87
N PRO A 443 -32.51 -4.96 -2.16
CA PRO A 443 -33.25 -6.14 -2.62
C PRO A 443 -32.66 -7.45 -2.10
N LEU A 444 -31.32 -7.59 -2.15
CA LEU A 444 -30.60 -8.76 -1.60
C LEU A 444 -30.80 -8.87 -0.08
N ALA A 445 -30.64 -7.77 0.66
CA ALA A 445 -30.83 -7.74 2.11
C ALA A 445 -32.25 -8.17 2.48
N ARG A 446 -33.28 -7.68 1.79
CA ARG A 446 -34.68 -8.08 1.99
C ARG A 446 -34.91 -9.56 1.73
N HIS A 447 -34.30 -10.11 0.68
CA HIS A 447 -34.41 -11.54 0.35
C HIS A 447 -33.96 -12.45 1.52
N PHE A 448 -32.93 -12.01 2.27
CA PHE A 448 -32.42 -12.74 3.42
C PHE A 448 -32.93 -12.23 4.77
N HIS A 449 -34.00 -11.42 4.78
CA HIS A 449 -34.56 -10.81 6.00
C HIS A 449 -33.55 -9.97 6.80
N GLN A 450 -32.63 -9.32 6.09
CA GLN A 450 -31.62 -8.45 6.66
C GLN A 450 -32.05 -6.98 6.58
N LYS A 451 -31.34 -6.11 7.27
CA LYS A 451 -31.63 -4.68 7.34
C LYS A 451 -31.45 -4.01 5.98
N THR A 452 -32.38 -3.12 5.64
CA THR A 452 -32.20 -2.20 4.51
C THR A 452 -31.58 -0.88 4.95
N TRP A 453 -30.81 -0.26 4.05
CA TRP A 453 -30.03 0.91 4.33
C TRP A 453 -30.42 2.11 3.48
N ARG A 454 -30.26 3.31 4.03
CA ARG A 454 -30.35 4.56 3.28
C ARG A 454 -28.94 5.10 3.04
N ALA A 455 -28.72 5.76 1.90
CA ALA A 455 -27.45 6.40 1.59
C ALA A 455 -26.98 7.43 2.65
N SER A 456 -27.92 7.97 3.42
CA SER A 456 -27.65 8.90 4.52
C SER A 456 -27.22 8.24 5.82
N GLU A 457 -27.20 6.91 5.93
CA GLU A 457 -26.89 6.22 7.19
C GLU A 457 -25.44 5.77 7.33
N PHE A 458 -24.66 5.69 6.21
CA PHE A 458 -23.28 5.19 6.21
C PHE A 458 -22.33 5.99 5.31
#